data_90bc12c420377f33813d5c9638c5e1b9
#
_entry.id   90bc12c420377f33813d5c9638c5e1b9
#
_cell.length_a   1.000
_cell.length_b   1.000
_cell.length_c   1.000
_cell.angle_alpha   90.00
_cell.angle_beta   90.00
_cell.angle_gamma   90.00
#
_symmetry.space_group_name_H-M   'P 1'
#
loop_
_entity.id
_entity.type
_entity.pdbx_description
1 polymer ?
#
loop_
_entity_poly.entity_id
_entity_poly.type
_entity_poly.pdbx_seq_one_letter_code
_entity_poly.pdbx_strand_id
1 'polypeptide(L)'
;TAIETVPTYPGCENLDNAAAKKCMSEQITNFVNENFDTNAVKPYAEKGTNRIYVRFAITKEGTIDNIQARASSPELVEEGKRVVALLPKMKPGENDGKPVDVLYSLPIIFQVGE
;
A
#
# COMPACT_ATOMS: atom_id res chain seq x y z
N THR A 1 -9.16 1.90 19.57
CA THR A 1 -8.42 3.09 19.98
C THR A 1 -7.57 3.64 18.84
N ALA A 2 -7.42 4.95 18.80
CA ALA A 2 -6.61 5.59 17.76
C ALA A 2 -5.14 5.28 17.93
N ILE A 3 -4.42 5.19 16.82
CA ILE A 3 -2.97 5.02 16.83
C ILE A 3 -2.35 6.38 17.15
N GLU A 4 -1.49 6.43 18.17
CA GLU A 4 -0.86 7.68 18.58
C GLU A 4 0.18 8.17 17.58
N THR A 5 0.98 7.26 17.04
CA THR A 5 2.00 7.58 16.05
C THR A 5 1.81 6.67 14.84
N VAL A 6 1.61 7.28 13.68
CA VAL A 6 1.43 6.49 12.44
C VAL A 6 2.77 5.93 11.99
N PRO A 7 2.75 4.83 11.19
CA PRO A 7 3.99 4.32 10.59
C PRO A 7 4.65 5.39 9.72
N THR A 8 5.97 5.35 9.63
CA THR A 8 6.75 6.32 8.85
C THR A 8 7.41 5.64 7.67
N TYR A 9 7.08 6.09 6.48
CA TYR A 9 7.73 5.63 5.26
C TYR A 9 9.15 6.23 5.20
N PRO A 10 10.14 5.49 4.67
CA PRO A 10 11.49 6.06 4.52
C PRO A 10 11.45 7.38 3.75
N GLY A 11 12.03 8.41 4.32
CA GLY A 11 12.01 9.76 3.77
C GLY A 11 10.95 10.66 4.37
N CYS A 12 10.06 10.12 5.20
CA CYS A 12 8.96 10.88 5.81
C CYS A 12 9.19 11.18 7.29
N GLU A 13 10.42 11.10 7.75
CA GLU A 13 10.77 11.34 9.15
C GLU A 13 10.63 12.80 9.54
N ASN A 14 10.49 13.05 10.84
CA ASN A 14 10.44 14.38 11.44
C ASN A 14 9.19 15.18 11.06
N LEU A 15 8.08 14.49 10.79
CA LEU A 15 6.80 15.10 10.49
C LEU A 15 5.81 14.78 11.61
N ASP A 16 4.79 15.65 11.78
CA ASP A 16 3.71 15.32 12.70
C ASP A 16 2.86 14.17 12.10
N ASN A 17 1.91 13.63 12.89
CA ASN A 17 1.12 12.49 12.44
C ASN A 17 0.36 12.75 11.16
N ALA A 18 -0.25 13.91 11.01
CA ALA A 18 -1.04 14.23 9.83
C ALA A 18 -0.15 14.29 8.58
N ALA A 19 1.00 14.97 8.69
CA ALA A 19 1.94 15.10 7.59
C ALA A 19 2.61 13.75 7.29
N ALA A 20 2.95 12.98 8.31
CA ALA A 20 3.57 11.67 8.14
C ALA A 20 2.62 10.69 7.44
N LYS A 21 1.35 10.71 7.80
CA LYS A 21 0.34 9.87 7.16
C LYS A 21 0.17 10.23 5.69
N LYS A 22 0.10 11.52 5.40
CA LYS A 22 -0.02 11.99 4.01
C LYS A 22 1.21 11.61 3.21
N CYS A 23 2.41 11.82 3.77
CA CYS A 23 3.66 11.46 3.12
C CYS A 23 3.72 9.97 2.83
N MET A 24 3.35 9.14 3.80
CA MET A 24 3.31 7.70 3.63
C MET A 24 2.37 7.30 2.50
N SER A 25 1.16 7.86 2.49
CA SER A 25 0.17 7.54 1.46
C SER A 25 0.67 7.92 0.07
N GLU A 26 1.27 9.09 -0.07
CA GLU A 26 1.80 9.55 -1.35
C GLU A 26 2.95 8.67 -1.82
N GLN A 27 3.88 8.32 -0.92
CA GLN A 27 5.03 7.51 -1.27
C GLN A 27 4.62 6.08 -1.64
N ILE A 28 3.69 5.50 -0.90
CA ILE A 28 3.18 4.17 -1.20
C ILE A 28 2.48 4.17 -2.56
N THR A 29 1.65 5.17 -2.82
CA THR A 29 0.95 5.29 -4.10
C THR A 29 1.93 5.43 -5.26
N ASN A 30 2.95 6.28 -5.10
CA ASN A 30 3.96 6.45 -6.14
C ASN A 30 4.76 5.17 -6.37
N PHE A 31 5.15 4.49 -5.30
CA PHE A 31 5.89 3.23 -5.40
C PHE A 31 5.07 2.18 -6.14
N VAL A 32 3.79 2.05 -5.79
CA VAL A 32 2.92 1.08 -6.44
C VAL A 32 2.76 1.42 -7.92
N ASN A 33 2.53 2.69 -8.26
CA ASN A 33 2.37 3.09 -9.65
C ASN A 33 3.63 2.84 -10.48
N GLU A 34 4.79 3.03 -9.90
CA GLU A 34 6.06 2.81 -10.60
C GLU A 34 6.35 1.32 -10.84
N ASN A 35 5.90 0.47 -9.94
CA ASN A 35 6.23 -0.95 -9.98
C ASN A 35 5.10 -1.84 -10.49
N PHE A 36 3.90 -1.31 -10.61
CA PHE A 36 2.75 -2.07 -11.12
C PHE A 36 2.91 -2.29 -12.62
N ASP A 37 2.86 -3.56 -13.03
CA ASP A 37 3.03 -3.93 -14.44
C ASP A 37 1.68 -3.99 -15.13
N THR A 38 1.24 -2.87 -15.66
CA THR A 38 -0.04 -2.77 -16.37
C THR A 38 -0.05 -3.69 -17.59
N ASN A 39 1.07 -3.83 -18.28
CA ASN A 39 1.15 -4.68 -19.47
C ASN A 39 0.90 -6.15 -19.15
N ALA A 40 1.38 -6.61 -18.00
CA ALA A 40 1.20 -7.99 -17.61
C ALA A 40 -0.26 -8.34 -17.32
N VAL A 41 -1.05 -7.38 -16.84
CA VAL A 41 -2.45 -7.61 -16.47
C VAL A 41 -3.44 -7.09 -17.51
N LYS A 42 -2.97 -6.36 -18.51
CA LYS A 42 -3.84 -5.77 -19.53
C LYS A 42 -4.79 -6.79 -20.17
N PRO A 43 -4.35 -8.01 -20.54
CA PRO A 43 -5.27 -9.02 -21.13
C PRO A 43 -6.38 -9.44 -20.18
N TYR A 44 -6.21 -9.25 -18.88
CA TYR A 44 -7.16 -9.70 -17.86
C TYR A 44 -7.98 -8.55 -17.29
N ALA A 45 -7.70 -7.32 -17.73
CA ALA A 45 -8.37 -6.12 -17.24
C ALA A 45 -9.48 -5.70 -18.20
N GLU A 46 -10.41 -4.93 -17.68
CA GLU A 46 -11.48 -4.36 -18.50
C GLU A 46 -11.02 -3.05 -19.12
N LYS A 47 -11.65 -2.67 -20.23
CA LYS A 47 -11.42 -1.34 -20.81
C LYS A 47 -11.86 -0.28 -19.82
N GLY A 48 -11.12 0.82 -19.79
CA GLY A 48 -11.43 1.94 -18.92
C GLY A 48 -10.74 1.83 -17.58
N THR A 49 -11.40 2.27 -16.54
CA THR A 49 -10.82 2.34 -15.21
C THR A 49 -10.92 1.00 -14.50
N ASN A 50 -9.78 0.51 -14.03
CA ASN A 50 -9.70 -0.72 -13.23
C ASN A 50 -9.23 -0.37 -11.83
N ARG A 51 -9.79 -1.06 -10.83
CA ARG A 51 -9.44 -0.85 -9.43
C ARG A 51 -9.07 -2.16 -8.77
N ILE A 52 -8.00 -2.11 -7.98
CA ILE A 52 -7.59 -3.23 -7.14
C ILE A 52 -7.56 -2.69 -5.72
N TYR A 53 -8.33 -3.29 -4.83
CA TYR A 53 -8.34 -2.89 -3.42
C TYR A 53 -7.39 -3.79 -2.66
N VAL A 54 -6.34 -3.22 -2.10
CA VAL A 54 -5.33 -3.95 -1.35
C VAL A 54 -5.37 -3.54 0.10
N ARG A 55 -5.30 -4.50 1.00
CA ARG A 55 -5.20 -4.25 2.42
C ARG A 55 -4.05 -5.07 2.97
N PHE A 56 -3.26 -4.48 3.83
CA PHE A 56 -2.11 -5.15 4.42
C PHE A 56 -1.84 -4.58 5.80
N ALA A 57 -1.01 -5.30 6.57
CA ALA A 57 -0.57 -4.85 7.87
C ALA A 57 0.85 -4.34 7.77
N ILE A 58 1.10 -3.18 8.40
CA ILE A 58 2.46 -2.70 8.67
C ILE A 58 2.74 -3.16 10.10
N THR A 59 3.57 -4.18 10.24
CA THR A 59 3.75 -4.86 11.51
C THR A 59 4.54 -4.00 12.51
N LYS A 60 4.54 -4.43 13.75
CA LYS A 60 5.34 -3.77 14.79
C LYS A 60 6.84 -3.80 14.49
N GLU A 61 7.25 -4.60 13.53
CA GLU A 61 8.64 -4.65 13.06
C GLU A 61 8.86 -3.80 11.81
N GLY A 62 7.79 -3.18 11.28
CA GLY A 62 7.87 -2.34 10.10
C GLY A 62 7.78 -3.09 8.79
N THR A 63 7.54 -4.39 8.82
CA THR A 63 7.41 -5.19 7.61
C THR A 63 5.96 -5.21 7.11
N ILE A 64 5.78 -5.57 5.85
CA ILE A 64 4.45 -5.69 5.25
C ILE A 64 4.01 -7.15 5.35
N ASP A 65 2.81 -7.37 5.90
CA ASP A 65 2.30 -8.71 6.12
C ASP A 65 0.78 -8.76 5.90
N ASN A 66 0.20 -9.96 5.86
CA ASN A 66 -1.23 -10.18 5.71
C ASN A 66 -1.82 -9.44 4.51
N ILE A 67 -1.14 -9.51 3.38
CA ILE A 67 -1.56 -8.82 2.17
C ILE A 67 -2.80 -9.50 1.61
N GLN A 68 -3.88 -8.73 1.45
CA GLN A 68 -5.12 -9.17 0.84
C GLN A 68 -5.48 -8.22 -0.28
N ALA A 69 -6.01 -8.75 -1.37
CA ALA A 69 -6.39 -7.93 -2.50
C ALA A 69 -7.71 -8.40 -3.09
N ARG A 70 -8.44 -7.46 -3.66
CA ARG A 70 -9.73 -7.73 -4.31
C ARG A 70 -9.76 -6.98 -5.63
N ALA A 71 -10.12 -7.69 -6.69
CA ALA A 71 -10.21 -7.10 -8.03
C ALA A 71 -11.14 -7.95 -8.89
N SER A 72 -11.32 -7.52 -10.15
CA SER A 72 -12.23 -8.21 -11.08
C SER A 72 -11.66 -9.53 -11.60
N SER A 73 -10.36 -9.77 -11.46
CA SER A 73 -9.76 -11.03 -11.90
C SER A 73 -8.65 -11.45 -10.97
N PRO A 74 -8.36 -12.78 -10.89
CA PRO A 74 -7.25 -13.27 -10.07
C PRO A 74 -5.90 -12.70 -10.47
N GLU A 75 -5.69 -12.45 -11.75
CA GLU A 75 -4.43 -11.90 -12.26
C GLU A 75 -4.18 -10.51 -11.72
N LEU A 76 -5.22 -9.67 -11.62
CA LEU A 76 -5.11 -8.35 -11.02
C LEU A 76 -4.80 -8.45 -9.54
N VAL A 77 -5.44 -9.38 -8.84
CA VAL A 77 -5.18 -9.61 -7.42
C VAL A 77 -3.72 -9.99 -7.19
N GLU A 78 -3.20 -10.91 -8.00
CA GLU A 78 -1.80 -11.35 -7.84
C GLU A 78 -0.82 -10.22 -8.10
N GLU A 79 -1.06 -9.40 -9.11
CA GLU A 79 -0.17 -8.27 -9.39
C GLU A 79 -0.21 -7.24 -8.27
N GLY A 80 -1.39 -6.93 -7.73
CA GLY A 80 -1.51 -6.03 -6.61
C GLY A 80 -0.73 -6.50 -5.40
N LYS A 81 -0.84 -7.79 -5.08
CA LYS A 81 -0.10 -8.39 -3.97
C LYS A 81 1.41 -8.35 -4.22
N ARG A 82 1.82 -8.66 -5.44
CA ARG A 82 3.24 -8.65 -5.79
C ARG A 82 3.87 -7.28 -5.56
N VAL A 83 3.20 -6.24 -6.03
CA VAL A 83 3.72 -4.88 -5.93
C VAL A 83 3.79 -4.44 -4.47
N VAL A 84 2.72 -4.69 -3.70
CA VAL A 84 2.68 -4.30 -2.29
C VAL A 84 3.75 -5.04 -1.49
N ALA A 85 4.02 -6.30 -1.83
CA ALA A 85 5.07 -7.07 -1.15
C ALA A 85 6.47 -6.50 -1.38
N LEU A 86 6.66 -5.67 -2.40
CA LEU A 86 7.94 -5.04 -2.68
C LEU A 86 8.18 -3.77 -1.86
N LEU A 87 7.18 -3.27 -1.14
CA LEU A 87 7.33 -2.05 -0.35
C LEU A 87 8.48 -2.17 0.65
N PRO A 88 9.23 -1.07 0.86
CA PRO A 88 10.35 -1.11 1.79
C PRO A 88 9.88 -1.22 3.23
N LYS A 89 10.79 -1.62 4.10
CA LYS A 89 10.54 -1.66 5.53
C LYS A 89 10.28 -0.23 6.04
N MET A 90 9.28 -0.09 6.90
CA MET A 90 8.88 1.20 7.45
C MET A 90 9.14 1.25 8.94
N LYS A 91 9.17 2.46 9.50
CA LYS A 91 9.17 2.61 10.94
C LYS A 91 7.76 2.30 11.41
N PRO A 92 7.58 1.39 12.41
CA PRO A 92 6.23 0.98 12.82
C PRO A 92 5.46 2.09 13.51
N GLY A 93 4.12 1.98 13.49
CA GLY A 93 3.27 2.83 14.30
C GLY A 93 3.44 2.50 15.77
N GLU A 94 3.05 3.44 16.66
CA GLU A 94 3.24 3.28 18.09
C GLU A 94 2.01 3.71 18.87
N ASN A 95 1.78 3.01 19.99
CA ASN A 95 0.83 3.39 21.03
C ASN A 95 1.55 3.29 22.36
N ASP A 96 1.45 4.33 23.18
CA ASP A 96 2.12 4.38 24.48
C ASP A 96 3.64 4.10 24.38
N GLY A 97 4.25 4.59 23.32
CA GLY A 97 5.67 4.38 23.08
C GLY A 97 6.07 2.99 22.64
N LYS A 98 5.10 2.12 22.38
CA LYS A 98 5.36 0.73 21.97
C LYS A 98 4.96 0.49 20.53
N PRO A 99 5.76 -0.24 19.73
CA PRO A 99 5.40 -0.56 18.35
C PRO A 99 4.13 -1.42 18.31
N VAL A 100 3.27 -1.14 17.34
CA VAL A 100 2.03 -1.89 17.13
C VAL A 100 1.84 -2.15 15.64
N ASP A 101 1.03 -3.17 15.34
CA ASP A 101 0.61 -3.46 13.96
C ASP A 101 -0.44 -2.45 13.55
N VAL A 102 -0.35 -1.98 12.29
CA VAL A 102 -1.31 -1.02 11.74
C VAL A 102 -1.84 -1.58 10.42
N LEU A 103 -3.16 -1.61 10.29
CA LEU A 103 -3.79 -2.00 9.03
C LEU A 103 -3.86 -0.79 8.11
N TYR A 104 -3.54 -1.02 6.84
CA TYR A 104 -3.56 0.01 5.83
C TYR A 104 -4.25 -0.50 4.57
N SER A 105 -5.12 0.31 4.00
CA SER A 105 -5.84 -0.04 2.76
C SER A 105 -5.44 0.93 1.67
N LEU A 106 -5.25 0.40 0.47
CA LEU A 106 -4.77 1.17 -0.67
C LEU A 106 -5.54 0.76 -1.93
N PRO A 107 -6.17 1.69 -2.64
CA PRO A 107 -6.71 1.39 -3.96
C PRO A 107 -5.62 1.58 -5.01
N ILE A 108 -5.46 0.60 -5.89
CA ILE A 108 -4.61 0.73 -7.08
C ILE A 108 -5.56 0.99 -8.24
N ILE A 109 -5.41 2.13 -8.89
CA ILE A 109 -6.28 2.53 -9.98
C ILE A 109 -5.43 2.69 -11.24
N PHE A 110 -5.85 2.02 -12.32
CA PHE A 110 -5.18 2.16 -13.60
C PHE A 110 -6.21 2.10 -14.72
N GLN A 111 -5.83 2.60 -15.89
CA GLN A 111 -6.71 2.65 -17.03
C GLN A 111 -6.14 1.82 -18.17
N VAL A 112 -7.03 1.10 -18.84
CA VAL A 112 -6.69 0.33 -20.03
C VAL A 112 -7.36 0.99 -21.21
N GLY A 113 -6.54 1.47 -22.16
CA GLY A 113 -7.02 2.01 -23.41
C GLY A 113 -7.29 0.90 -24.41
N GLU A 114 -7.63 1.29 -25.62
CA GLU A 114 -7.86 0.35 -26.69
C GLU A 114 -6.59 -0.24 -27.25
#